data_cec964229b9a95d772d00115adfebc0a
#
_entry.id   cec964229b9a95d772d00115adfebc0a
#
_cell.length_a   1.000
_cell.length_b   1.000
_cell.length_c   1.000
_cell.angle_alpha   90.00
_cell.angle_beta   90.00
_cell.angle_gamma   90.00
#
_symmetry.space_group_name_H-M   'P 1'
#
loop_
_entity.id
_entity.type
_entity.pdbx_description
1 polymer ?
#
loop_
_entity_poly.entity_id
_entity_poly.type
_entity_poly.pdbx_seq_one_letter_code
_entity_poly.pdbx_strand_id
1 'polypeptide(L)'
;MRFGIALAAPSVHRHQKTSETVVCLRGRLVWEYYDEMPRCTETIELSPNGPVAALNVPIGQWHTVHALESGSVNLEVKDGAYEPLEEGDIMK
;
A
#
# COMPACT_ATOMS: atom_id res chain seq x y z
N MET A 1 0.52 -3.50 -14.29
CA MET A 1 1.29 -4.15 -13.21
C MET A 1 2.54 -3.34 -12.91
N ARG A 2 2.85 -3.17 -11.68
CA ARG A 2 3.95 -2.31 -11.28
C ARG A 2 4.75 -2.96 -10.15
N PHE A 3 6.09 -2.91 -10.28
CA PHE A 3 7.00 -3.35 -9.21
C PHE A 3 7.48 -2.15 -8.42
N GLY A 4 7.61 -2.32 -7.11
CA GLY A 4 8.18 -1.30 -6.24
C GLY A 4 9.06 -1.89 -5.17
N ILE A 5 10.06 -1.12 -4.74
CA ILE A 5 10.87 -1.43 -3.56
C ILE A 5 10.49 -0.44 -2.48
N ALA A 6 9.94 -0.95 -1.38
CA ALA A 6 9.54 -0.09 -0.28
C ALA A 6 10.72 0.10 0.67
N LEU A 7 11.43 1.21 0.55
CA LEU A 7 12.60 1.52 1.36
C LEU A 7 12.30 2.49 2.51
N ALA A 8 11.27 3.30 2.35
CA ALA A 8 10.85 4.29 3.34
C ALA A 8 9.35 4.45 3.28
N ALA A 9 8.77 4.95 4.36
CA ALA A 9 7.33 5.18 4.40
C ALA A 9 6.94 6.32 3.47
N PRO A 10 6.10 6.08 2.47
CA PRO A 10 5.51 7.17 1.69
C PRO A 10 4.45 7.89 2.52
N SER A 11 3.99 9.03 2.04
CA SER A 11 2.86 9.72 2.64
C SER A 11 1.61 8.85 2.58
N VAL A 12 0.71 9.03 3.55
CA VAL A 12 -0.61 8.42 3.50
C VAL A 12 -1.35 8.98 2.30
N HIS A 13 -1.85 8.11 1.44
CA HIS A 13 -2.48 8.49 0.19
C HIS A 13 -3.62 7.55 -0.17
N ARG A 14 -4.35 7.90 -1.21
CA ARG A 14 -5.45 7.07 -1.72
C ARG A 14 -5.48 7.13 -3.24
N HIS A 15 -6.13 6.13 -3.84
CA HIS A 15 -6.44 6.10 -5.26
C HIS A 15 -7.96 6.17 -5.40
N GLN A 16 -8.47 7.17 -6.11
CA GLN A 16 -9.92 7.41 -6.17
C GLN A 16 -10.64 6.66 -7.28
N LYS A 17 -9.91 6.13 -8.25
CA LYS A 17 -10.52 5.49 -9.43
C LYS A 17 -10.17 4.02 -9.59
N THR A 18 -9.17 3.55 -8.89
CA THR A 18 -8.71 2.16 -9.01
C THR A 18 -8.54 1.53 -7.64
N SER A 19 -8.90 0.27 -7.53
CA SER A 19 -8.43 -0.57 -6.43
C SER A 19 -7.06 -1.12 -6.81
N GLU A 20 -6.30 -1.60 -5.84
CA GLU A 20 -5.06 -2.28 -6.15
C GLU A 20 -4.89 -3.51 -5.26
N THR A 21 -4.30 -4.54 -5.85
CA THR A 21 -3.88 -5.73 -5.13
C THR A 21 -2.38 -5.66 -4.98
N VAL A 22 -1.91 -5.88 -3.76
CA VAL A 22 -0.47 -5.86 -3.47
C VAL A 22 -0.06 -7.21 -2.92
N VAL A 23 1.10 -7.67 -3.36
CA VAL A 23 1.67 -8.95 -2.94
C VAL A 23 3.10 -8.69 -2.48
N CYS A 24 3.43 -9.14 -1.27
CA CYS A 24 4.81 -9.10 -0.80
C CYS A 24 5.58 -10.26 -1.43
N LEU A 25 6.51 -9.95 -2.32
CA LEU A 25 7.32 -10.96 -3.01
C LEU A 25 8.59 -11.30 -2.24
N ARG A 26 9.09 -10.38 -1.42
CA ARG A 26 10.33 -10.54 -0.69
C ARG A 26 10.34 -9.65 0.54
N GLY A 27 10.91 -10.14 1.62
CA GLY A 27 11.07 -9.38 2.84
C GLY A 27 9.79 -9.31 3.67
N ARG A 28 9.60 -8.20 4.33
CA ARG A 28 8.41 -7.95 5.15
C ARG A 28 7.97 -6.51 5.00
N LEU A 29 6.66 -6.33 4.87
CA LEU A 29 6.02 -5.02 4.73
C LEU A 29 4.93 -4.90 5.78
N VAL A 30 4.67 -3.69 6.26
CA VAL A 30 3.48 -3.40 7.04
C VAL A 30 2.65 -2.37 6.30
N TRP A 31 1.38 -2.70 6.08
CA TRP A 31 0.37 -1.82 5.49
C TRP A 31 -0.48 -1.23 6.58
N GLU A 32 -0.71 0.08 6.49
CA GLU A 32 -1.55 0.81 7.43
C GLU A 32 -2.68 1.47 6.69
N TYR A 33 -3.90 1.21 7.14
CA TYR A 33 -5.09 1.87 6.64
C TYR A 33 -5.46 3.01 7.59
N TYR A 34 -5.95 4.10 7.01
CA TYR A 34 -6.33 5.28 7.75
C TYR A 34 -7.75 5.73 7.40
N ASP A 35 -8.41 6.37 8.34
CA ASP A 35 -9.64 7.12 8.08
C ASP A 35 -9.29 8.58 7.79
N GLU A 36 -10.31 9.40 7.60
CA GLU A 36 -10.10 10.83 7.26
C GLU A 36 -9.77 11.72 8.46
N MET A 37 -9.78 11.20 9.66
CA MET A 37 -9.54 11.99 10.88
C MET A 37 -8.12 12.55 11.07
N PRO A 38 -6.97 12.05 10.60
CA PRO A 38 -6.61 10.70 10.18
C PRO A 38 -6.23 9.81 11.36
N ARG A 39 -6.78 8.61 11.40
CA ARG A 39 -6.42 7.60 12.41
C ARG A 39 -6.10 6.29 11.70
N CYS A 40 -5.05 5.62 12.17
CA CYS A 40 -4.76 4.29 11.70
C CYS A 40 -5.85 3.34 12.20
N THR A 41 -6.60 2.76 11.28
CA THR A 41 -7.72 1.88 11.61
C THR A 41 -7.33 0.41 11.57
N GLU A 42 -6.29 0.07 10.83
CA GLU A 42 -5.85 -1.31 10.68
C GLU A 42 -4.39 -1.35 10.25
N THR A 43 -3.66 -2.31 10.79
CA THR A 43 -2.26 -2.58 10.44
C THR A 43 -2.14 -4.04 10.04
N ILE A 44 -1.55 -4.31 8.87
CA ILE A 44 -1.42 -5.66 8.32
C ILE A 44 0.03 -5.89 7.93
N GLU A 45 0.67 -6.92 8.49
CA GLU A 45 2.00 -7.32 8.07
C GLU A 45 1.89 -8.30 6.93
N LEU A 46 2.66 -8.06 5.87
CA LEU A 46 2.76 -8.94 4.71
C LEU A 46 4.15 -9.54 4.61
N SER A 47 4.21 -10.82 4.36
CA SER A 47 5.46 -11.52 4.04
C SER A 47 5.16 -12.74 3.17
N PRO A 48 6.12 -13.16 2.32
CA PRO A 48 5.88 -14.30 1.41
C PRO A 48 5.55 -15.59 2.12
N ASN A 49 6.08 -15.76 3.33
CA ASN A 49 5.92 -17.00 4.12
C ASN A 49 5.04 -16.80 5.36
N GLY A 50 4.46 -15.65 5.51
CA GLY A 50 3.61 -15.36 6.66
C GLY A 50 2.15 -15.74 6.45
N PRO A 51 1.30 -15.51 7.48
CA PRO A 51 -0.13 -15.78 7.35
C PRO A 51 -0.81 -14.95 6.27
N VAL A 52 -0.29 -13.75 6.00
CA VAL A 52 -0.82 -12.87 4.97
C VAL A 52 0.32 -12.47 4.06
N ALA A 53 0.20 -12.77 2.77
CA ALA A 53 1.19 -12.41 1.75
C ALA A 53 0.68 -11.32 0.81
N ALA A 54 -0.62 -11.06 0.79
CA ALA A 54 -1.26 -10.15 -0.15
C ALA A 54 -2.49 -9.50 0.47
N LEU A 55 -2.87 -8.34 -0.06
CA LEU A 55 -4.12 -7.68 0.31
C LEU A 55 -4.65 -6.86 -0.87
N ASN A 56 -5.90 -6.46 -0.76
CA ASN A 56 -6.50 -5.52 -1.71
C ASN A 56 -6.72 -4.18 -1.01
N VAL A 57 -6.35 -3.10 -1.69
CA VAL A 57 -6.61 -1.74 -1.24
C VAL A 57 -7.83 -1.24 -2.01
N PRO A 58 -8.98 -1.06 -1.35
CA PRO A 58 -10.18 -0.59 -2.03
C PRO A 58 -10.04 0.82 -2.59
N ILE A 59 -10.88 1.15 -3.55
CA ILE A 59 -10.98 2.51 -4.09
C ILE A 59 -11.23 3.48 -2.93
N GLY A 60 -10.45 4.56 -2.89
CA GLY A 60 -10.63 5.63 -1.91
C GLY A 60 -10.06 5.35 -0.52
N GLN A 61 -9.49 4.19 -0.29
CA GLN A 61 -8.92 3.84 1.02
C GLN A 61 -7.59 4.55 1.24
N TRP A 62 -7.52 5.35 2.28
CA TRP A 62 -6.27 5.98 2.72
C TRP A 62 -5.33 4.92 3.27
N HIS A 63 -4.08 4.92 2.82
CA HIS A 63 -3.11 3.90 3.22
C HIS A 63 -1.67 4.38 3.07
N THR A 64 -0.78 3.65 3.72
CA THR A 64 0.67 3.76 3.51
C THR A 64 1.32 2.40 3.76
N VAL A 65 2.58 2.28 3.40
CA VAL A 65 3.34 1.04 3.56
C VAL A 65 4.73 1.35 4.09
N HIS A 66 5.22 0.50 4.99
CA HIS A 66 6.58 0.56 5.51
C HIS A 66 7.28 -0.75 5.23
N ALA A 67 8.54 -0.68 4.82
CA ALA A 67 9.40 -1.86 4.74
C ALA A 67 9.97 -2.16 6.12
N LEU A 68 9.79 -3.39 6.59
CA LEU A 68 10.36 -3.85 7.85
C LEU A 68 11.74 -4.46 7.65
N GLU A 69 12.07 -4.82 6.43
CA GLU A 69 13.37 -5.38 6.06
C GLU A 69 13.91 -4.69 4.82
N SER A 70 15.23 -4.51 4.78
CA SER A 70 15.91 -3.99 3.60
C SER A 70 15.70 -4.95 2.42
N GLY A 71 15.50 -4.39 1.23
CA GLY A 71 15.29 -5.19 0.03
C GLY A 71 13.89 -5.79 -0.09
N SER A 72 12.93 -5.34 0.72
CA SER A 72 11.55 -5.77 0.58
C SER A 72 10.98 -5.31 -0.76
N VAL A 73 10.20 -6.21 -1.40
CA VAL A 73 9.63 -5.96 -2.72
C VAL A 73 8.14 -6.29 -2.69
N ASN A 74 7.33 -5.34 -3.14
CA ASN A 74 5.92 -5.58 -3.34
C ASN A 74 5.55 -5.46 -4.82
N LEU A 75 4.64 -6.33 -5.25
CA LEU A 75 4.03 -6.27 -6.56
C LEU A 75 2.67 -5.61 -6.42
N GLU A 76 2.43 -4.57 -7.21
CA GLU A 76 1.14 -3.88 -7.23
C GLU A 76 0.45 -4.13 -8.55
N VAL A 77 -0.81 -4.55 -8.48
CA VAL A 77 -1.66 -4.74 -9.65
C VAL A 77 -2.86 -3.83 -9.50
N LYS A 78 -2.98 -2.86 -10.38
CA LYS A 78 -4.10 -1.91 -10.38
C LYS A 78 -5.21 -2.37 -11.29
N ASP A 79 -6.42 -2.09 -10.87
CA ASP A 79 -7.63 -2.33 -11.65
C ASP A 79 -7.93 -1.09 -12.49
N GLY A 80 -7.22 -0.95 -13.60
CA GLY A 80 -7.40 0.17 -14.52
C GLY A 80 -6.10 0.85 -14.90
N ALA A 81 -6.23 1.93 -15.66
CA ALA A 81 -5.09 2.69 -16.15
C ALA A 81 -4.42 3.46 -15.01
N TYR A 82 -3.11 3.64 -15.15
CA TYR A 82 -2.38 4.49 -14.22
C TYR A 82 -2.88 5.93 -14.29
N GLU A 83 -3.11 6.53 -13.14
CA GLU A 83 -3.41 7.95 -13.00
C GLU A 83 -2.52 8.53 -11.89
N PRO A 84 -1.89 9.68 -12.12
CA PRO A 84 -1.09 10.32 -11.08
C PRO A 84 -1.98 10.76 -9.92
N LEU A 85 -1.43 10.75 -8.72
CA LEU A 85 -2.10 11.26 -7.54
C LEU A 85 -2.27 12.78 -7.64
N GLU A 86 -3.43 13.25 -7.24
CA GLU A 86 -3.69 14.68 -7.11
C GLU A 86 -3.41 15.11 -5.67
N GLU A 87 -3.34 16.43 -5.45
CA GLU A 87 -3.05 16.96 -4.11
C GLU A 87 -4.04 16.47 -3.05
N GLY A 88 -5.32 16.35 -3.41
CA GLY A 88 -6.36 15.85 -2.52
C GLY A 88 -6.25 14.37 -2.19
N ASP A 89 -5.37 13.64 -2.87
CA ASP A 89 -5.15 12.20 -2.66
C ASP A 89 -3.97 11.92 -1.74
N ILE A 90 -3.37 12.95 -1.19
CA ILE A 90 -2.22 12.85 -0.29
C ILE A 90 -2.58 13.54 1.01
N MET A 91 -2.44 12.83 2.10
CA MET A 91 -2.69 13.36 3.43
C MET A 91 -1.47 14.14 3.91
N LYS A 92 -1.69 15.33 4.40
CA LYS A 92 -0.62 16.22 4.88
C LYS A 92 -0.65 16.39 6.39
#